data_d95f149ab2f3ac7a83ece9274ccbbe3f
#
_entry.id   d95f149ab2f3ac7a83ece9274ccbbe3f
#
_cell.length_a   1.000
_cell.length_b   1.000
_cell.length_c   1.000
_cell.angle_alpha   90.00
_cell.angle_beta   90.00
_cell.angle_gamma   90.00
#
_symmetry.space_group_name_H-M   'P 1'
#
loop_
_entity.id
_entity.type
_entity.pdbx_description
1 polymer ?
#
loop_
_entity_poly.entity_id
_entity_poly.type
_entity_poly.pdbx_seq_one_letter_code
_entity_poly.pdbx_strand_id
1 'polypeptide(L)'
;MQNLLKILLRYSNFLVFIILEVAAFMLFSYNNAYPRSSILSTSNDFVAWQHEQMAEITNYFRLRSVNEELAAENAALRNQICSMDSAKNRDVIHYESAKVVHMTTDQLHNYLTINRGSVDGIQRGQGIRNADGVVGIVRTVGRNYSVVLPIINTHTNLSCRFTKNDYIGTLQWDGKDCRFAQLADVAAHMVVNSGDTIVTSGLSPVFPEGIPVGIVESSILKDGESYYRIRVRLHTNFKRLKYVEVVQNAHQAELEQLENGLD
;
A
#
# COMPACT_ATOMS: atom_id res chain seq x y z
N MET A 1 -58.68 -15.76 -1.63
CA MET A 1 -58.84 -16.82 -2.65
C MET A 1 -59.53 -16.31 -3.94
N GLN A 2 -60.49 -15.42 -3.88
CA GLN A 2 -61.23 -14.92 -5.10
C GLN A 2 -60.35 -14.11 -6.09
N ASN A 3 -59.29 -13.44 -5.65
CA ASN A 3 -58.43 -12.69 -6.52
C ASN A 3 -57.42 -13.57 -7.33
N LEU A 4 -57.00 -14.68 -6.78
CA LEU A 4 -56.16 -15.67 -7.46
C LEU A 4 -56.94 -16.36 -8.59
N LEU A 5 -58.22 -16.69 -8.33
CA LEU A 5 -59.10 -17.32 -9.33
C LEU A 5 -59.39 -16.38 -10.51
N LYS A 6 -59.58 -15.05 -10.27
CA LYS A 6 -59.78 -14.07 -11.31
C LYS A 6 -58.51 -13.83 -12.20
N ILE A 7 -57.34 -13.90 -11.60
CA ILE A 7 -56.09 -13.80 -12.34
C ILE A 7 -55.87 -15.05 -13.22
N LEU A 8 -56.16 -16.25 -12.62
CA LEU A 8 -56.04 -17.51 -13.34
C LEU A 8 -57.00 -17.57 -14.55
N LEU A 9 -58.27 -17.12 -14.38
CA LEU A 9 -59.24 -17.05 -15.47
C LEU A 9 -58.91 -15.99 -16.52
N ARG A 10 -58.28 -14.88 -16.13
CA ARG A 10 -57.89 -13.80 -17.09
C ARG A 10 -56.73 -14.22 -17.98
N TYR A 11 -55.80 -15.06 -17.47
CA TYR A 11 -54.62 -15.50 -18.20
C TYR A 11 -54.72 -16.98 -18.58
N SER A 12 -55.91 -17.60 -18.53
CA SER A 12 -56.07 -19.02 -18.80
C SER A 12 -55.55 -19.46 -20.16
N ASN A 13 -55.80 -18.67 -21.22
CA ASN A 13 -55.32 -18.97 -22.55
C ASN A 13 -53.76 -18.92 -22.65
N PHE A 14 -53.16 -18.00 -21.93
CA PHE A 14 -51.70 -17.88 -21.87
C PHE A 14 -51.06 -19.01 -21.05
N LEU A 15 -51.68 -19.40 -19.94
CA LEU A 15 -51.26 -20.53 -19.16
C LEU A 15 -51.37 -21.86 -19.93
N VAL A 16 -52.49 -22.08 -20.65
CA VAL A 16 -52.68 -23.24 -21.52
C VAL A 16 -51.64 -23.27 -22.63
N PHE A 17 -51.32 -22.13 -23.24
CA PHE A 17 -50.26 -22.00 -24.25
C PHE A 17 -48.87 -22.43 -23.68
N ILE A 18 -48.49 -21.92 -22.52
CA ILE A 18 -47.22 -22.28 -21.89
C ILE A 18 -47.16 -23.78 -21.56
N ILE A 19 -48.27 -24.35 -21.04
CA ILE A 19 -48.33 -25.75 -20.70
C ILE A 19 -48.20 -26.64 -21.97
N LEU A 20 -48.85 -26.24 -23.07
CA LEU A 20 -48.74 -26.91 -24.35
C LEU A 20 -47.35 -26.82 -24.92
N GLU A 21 -46.69 -25.66 -24.82
CA GLU A 21 -45.34 -25.44 -25.32
C GLU A 21 -44.31 -26.28 -24.53
N VAL A 22 -44.42 -26.32 -23.21
CA VAL A 22 -43.61 -27.19 -22.35
C VAL A 22 -43.85 -28.67 -22.67
N ALA A 23 -45.12 -29.08 -22.86
CA ALA A 23 -45.42 -30.45 -23.25
C ALA A 23 -44.89 -30.81 -24.64
N ALA A 24 -45.02 -29.93 -25.63
CA ALA A 24 -44.44 -30.09 -26.95
C ALA A 24 -42.91 -30.20 -26.90
N PHE A 25 -42.25 -29.39 -26.10
CA PHE A 25 -40.81 -29.42 -25.86
C PHE A 25 -40.37 -30.72 -25.18
N MET A 26 -41.12 -31.21 -24.17
CA MET A 26 -40.90 -32.52 -23.56
C MET A 26 -41.02 -33.68 -24.54
N LEU A 27 -42.11 -33.67 -25.33
CA LEU A 27 -42.31 -34.67 -26.36
C LEU A 27 -41.23 -34.66 -27.43
N PHE A 28 -40.83 -33.48 -27.87
CA PHE A 28 -39.75 -33.32 -28.82
C PHE A 28 -38.42 -33.84 -28.26
N SER A 29 -38.10 -33.50 -27.00
CA SER A 29 -36.88 -33.96 -26.32
C SER A 29 -36.87 -35.48 -26.06
N TYR A 30 -38.03 -36.07 -25.81
CA TYR A 30 -38.17 -37.50 -25.53
C TYR A 30 -38.06 -38.38 -26.80
N ASN A 31 -38.53 -37.84 -27.93
CA ASN A 31 -38.62 -38.63 -29.19
C ASN A 31 -37.38 -38.49 -30.09
N ASN A 32 -36.49 -37.52 -29.82
CA ASN A 32 -35.27 -37.32 -30.61
C ASN A 32 -34.01 -37.50 -29.76
N ALA A 33 -33.17 -38.46 -30.12
CA ALA A 33 -31.88 -38.70 -29.42
C ALA A 33 -30.85 -37.57 -29.58
N TYR A 34 -30.96 -36.75 -30.64
CA TYR A 34 -30.03 -35.69 -31.01
C TYR A 34 -30.10 -34.44 -30.10
N PRO A 35 -31.26 -33.91 -29.69
CA PRO A 35 -31.32 -32.73 -28.85
C PRO A 35 -30.84 -32.96 -27.40
N ARG A 36 -30.81 -34.24 -26.96
CA ARG A 36 -30.41 -34.59 -25.57
C ARG A 36 -28.92 -34.36 -25.33
N SER A 37 -28.08 -34.57 -26.32
CA SER A 37 -26.63 -34.30 -26.22
C SER A 37 -26.32 -32.81 -26.31
N SER A 38 -27.05 -32.05 -27.13
CA SER A 38 -26.89 -30.59 -27.27
C SER A 38 -27.37 -29.82 -26.03
N ILE A 39 -28.49 -30.23 -25.44
CA ILE A 39 -29.00 -29.57 -24.22
C ILE A 39 -28.07 -29.85 -23.02
N LEU A 40 -27.52 -31.07 -22.91
CA LEU A 40 -26.57 -31.42 -21.87
C LEU A 40 -25.22 -30.70 -22.03
N SER A 41 -24.74 -30.50 -23.27
CA SER A 41 -23.51 -29.73 -23.51
C SER A 41 -23.70 -28.23 -23.18
N THR A 42 -24.81 -27.64 -23.65
CA THR A 42 -25.11 -26.22 -23.37
C THR A 42 -25.33 -25.93 -21.89
N SER A 43 -25.96 -26.84 -21.13
CA SER A 43 -26.10 -26.69 -19.70
C SER A 43 -24.79 -26.86 -18.94
N ASN A 44 -23.90 -27.75 -19.40
CA ASN A 44 -22.55 -27.89 -18.84
C ASN A 44 -21.70 -26.62 -19.11
N ASP A 45 -21.78 -26.07 -20.32
CA ASP A 45 -21.05 -24.84 -20.68
C ASP A 45 -21.55 -23.64 -19.89
N PHE A 46 -22.86 -23.53 -19.65
CA PHE A 46 -23.44 -22.47 -18.82
C PHE A 46 -23.02 -22.60 -17.34
N VAL A 47 -23.03 -23.81 -16.79
CA VAL A 47 -22.57 -24.07 -15.41
C VAL A 47 -21.06 -23.83 -15.30
N ALA A 48 -20.26 -24.23 -16.27
CA ALA A 48 -18.84 -23.95 -16.30
C ALA A 48 -18.54 -22.45 -16.36
N TRP A 49 -19.24 -21.70 -17.23
CA TRP A 49 -19.13 -20.23 -17.30
C TRP A 49 -19.52 -19.55 -15.99
N GLN A 50 -20.59 -20.00 -15.32
CA GLN A 50 -21.00 -19.45 -14.03
C GLN A 50 -19.97 -19.76 -12.92
N HIS A 51 -19.37 -20.95 -12.92
CA HIS A 51 -18.28 -21.30 -12.00
C HIS A 51 -17.03 -20.45 -12.25
N GLU A 52 -16.69 -20.17 -13.49
CA GLU A 52 -15.53 -19.34 -13.86
C GLU A 52 -15.71 -17.88 -13.38
N GLN A 53 -16.89 -17.30 -13.57
CA GLN A 53 -17.20 -15.94 -13.09
C GLN A 53 -17.20 -15.85 -11.55
N MET A 54 -17.75 -16.88 -10.87
CA MET A 54 -17.73 -16.96 -9.40
C MET A 54 -16.31 -17.18 -8.88
N ALA A 55 -15.48 -17.93 -9.58
CA ALA A 55 -14.08 -18.14 -9.20
C ALA A 55 -13.26 -16.85 -9.29
N GLU A 56 -13.46 -16.01 -10.30
CA GLU A 56 -12.79 -14.72 -10.42
C GLU A 56 -13.13 -13.77 -9.26
N ILE A 57 -14.42 -13.68 -8.90
CA ILE A 57 -14.88 -12.86 -7.77
C ILE A 57 -14.29 -13.39 -6.45
N THR A 58 -14.33 -14.70 -6.25
CA THR A 58 -13.80 -15.34 -5.03
C THR A 58 -12.28 -15.17 -4.95
N ASN A 59 -11.56 -15.29 -6.07
CA ASN A 59 -10.12 -15.07 -6.14
C ASN A 59 -9.76 -13.61 -5.82
N TYR A 60 -10.55 -12.63 -6.26
CA TYR A 60 -10.31 -11.24 -5.93
C TYR A 60 -10.39 -10.96 -4.42
N PHE A 61 -11.41 -11.51 -3.74
CA PHE A 61 -11.53 -11.39 -2.29
C PHE A 61 -10.43 -12.16 -1.55
N ARG A 62 -10.05 -13.34 -2.06
CA ARG A 62 -8.96 -14.14 -1.51
C ARG A 62 -7.59 -13.43 -1.66
N LEU A 63 -7.32 -12.80 -2.81
CA LEU A 63 -6.11 -12.01 -3.03
C LEU A 63 -5.98 -10.86 -2.03
N ARG A 64 -7.10 -10.22 -1.69
CA ARG A 64 -7.11 -9.14 -0.70
C ARG A 64 -6.73 -9.67 0.70
N SER A 65 -7.36 -10.75 1.13
CA SER A 65 -7.09 -11.38 2.43
C SER A 65 -5.64 -11.89 2.52
N VAL A 66 -5.14 -12.54 1.46
CA VAL A 66 -3.74 -13.00 1.38
C VAL A 66 -2.75 -11.82 1.43
N ASN A 67 -3.05 -10.70 0.78
CA ASN A 67 -2.19 -9.52 0.87
C ASN A 67 -2.18 -8.88 2.27
N GLU A 68 -3.32 -8.89 2.98
CA GLU A 68 -3.39 -8.40 4.37
C GLU A 68 -2.60 -9.33 5.31
N GLU A 69 -2.70 -10.65 5.12
CA GLU A 69 -1.94 -11.66 5.84
C GLU A 69 -0.43 -11.55 5.60
N LEU A 70 -0.02 -11.46 4.33
CA LEU A 70 1.39 -11.27 3.97
C LEU A 70 1.98 -9.97 4.52
N ALA A 71 1.21 -8.88 4.57
CA ALA A 71 1.68 -7.63 5.17
C ALA A 71 1.90 -7.79 6.69
N ALA A 72 0.99 -8.48 7.38
CA ALA A 72 1.14 -8.77 8.81
C ALA A 72 2.31 -9.73 9.08
N GLU A 73 2.48 -10.78 8.26
CA GLU A 73 3.61 -11.72 8.37
C GLU A 73 4.95 -11.02 8.14
N ASN A 74 5.04 -10.15 7.12
CA ASN A 74 6.26 -9.35 6.90
C ASN A 74 6.62 -8.48 8.12
N ALA A 75 5.64 -7.82 8.74
CA ALA A 75 5.86 -7.04 9.95
C ALA A 75 6.33 -7.94 11.11
N ALA A 76 5.70 -9.11 11.30
CA ALA A 76 6.09 -10.07 12.32
C ALA A 76 7.52 -10.61 12.13
N LEU A 77 7.91 -10.96 10.90
CA LEU A 77 9.26 -11.42 10.56
C LEU A 77 10.31 -10.33 10.83
N ARG A 78 10.00 -9.06 10.48
CA ARG A 78 10.88 -7.94 10.81
C ARG A 78 11.04 -7.75 12.31
N ASN A 79 9.97 -7.88 13.09
CA ASN A 79 10.02 -7.82 14.55
C ASN A 79 10.90 -8.93 15.12
N GLN A 80 10.86 -10.15 14.56
CA GLN A 80 11.74 -11.24 14.95
C GLN A 80 13.22 -10.94 14.64
N ILE A 81 13.52 -10.43 13.45
CA ILE A 81 14.87 -10.02 13.06
C ILE A 81 15.37 -8.91 13.99
N CYS A 82 14.57 -7.87 14.22
CA CYS A 82 14.94 -6.78 15.12
C CYS A 82 15.16 -7.26 16.56
N SER A 83 14.38 -8.21 17.06
CA SER A 83 14.57 -8.77 18.41
C SER A 83 15.88 -9.56 18.55
N MET A 84 16.35 -10.20 17.48
CA MET A 84 17.67 -10.87 17.46
C MET A 84 18.82 -9.85 17.44
N ASP A 85 18.67 -8.75 16.71
CA ASP A 85 19.66 -7.67 16.66
C ASP A 85 19.63 -6.80 17.93
N SER A 86 18.47 -6.64 18.58
CA SER A 86 18.32 -5.89 19.84
C SER A 86 19.06 -6.51 21.02
N ALA A 87 19.38 -7.82 20.96
CA ALA A 87 20.30 -8.43 21.92
C ALA A 87 21.73 -7.83 21.84
N LYS A 88 22.07 -7.13 20.75
CA LYS A 88 23.32 -6.42 20.50
C LYS A 88 23.20 -4.90 20.60
N ASN A 89 22.04 -4.32 20.22
CA ASN A 89 21.76 -2.89 20.25
C ASN A 89 20.56 -2.62 21.16
N ARG A 90 20.58 -1.50 21.91
CA ARG A 90 19.51 -1.07 22.83
C ARG A 90 18.21 -0.61 22.14
N ASP A 91 18.19 -0.53 20.81
CA ASP A 91 17.03 -0.03 20.07
C ASP A 91 15.98 -1.12 19.88
N VAL A 92 14.92 -1.07 20.68
CA VAL A 92 13.75 -1.94 20.51
C VAL A 92 12.82 -1.30 19.48
N ILE A 93 12.93 -1.74 18.24
CA ILE A 93 12.08 -1.28 17.15
C ILE A 93 10.99 -2.32 16.91
N HIS A 94 9.74 -1.87 16.88
CA HIS A 94 8.57 -2.67 16.54
C HIS A 94 7.92 -2.17 15.25
N TYR A 95 7.47 -3.08 14.41
CA TYR A 95 6.79 -2.78 13.15
C TYR A 95 5.32 -3.18 13.24
N GLU A 96 4.41 -2.21 13.08
CA GLU A 96 2.96 -2.43 13.04
C GLU A 96 2.45 -2.27 11.61
N SER A 97 1.80 -3.30 11.08
CA SER A 97 1.24 -3.26 9.72
C SER A 97 -0.01 -2.40 9.64
N ALA A 98 -0.08 -1.55 8.63
CA ALA A 98 -1.20 -0.67 8.37
C ALA A 98 -1.57 -0.64 6.88
N LYS A 99 -2.86 -0.40 6.60
CA LYS A 99 -3.38 -0.24 5.25
C LYS A 99 -3.58 1.23 4.93
N VAL A 100 -3.18 1.62 3.73
CA VAL A 100 -3.46 2.94 3.18
C VAL A 100 -4.93 3.04 2.80
N VAL A 101 -5.62 4.03 3.38
CA VAL A 101 -7.05 4.29 3.13
C VAL A 101 -7.22 5.39 2.09
N HIS A 102 -6.40 6.42 2.17
CA HIS A 102 -6.43 7.56 1.27
C HIS A 102 -5.02 8.11 1.06
N MET A 103 -4.74 8.64 -0.13
CA MET A 103 -3.46 9.26 -0.46
C MET A 103 -3.61 10.25 -1.60
N THR A 104 -2.89 11.38 -1.52
CA THR A 104 -2.69 12.33 -2.62
C THR A 104 -1.23 12.26 -3.10
N THR A 105 -1.00 12.48 -4.41
CA THR A 105 0.34 12.42 -5.03
C THR A 105 0.65 13.55 -5.98
N ASP A 106 -0.32 14.45 -6.20
CA ASP A 106 -0.33 15.51 -7.21
C ASP A 106 -0.45 16.92 -6.62
N GLN A 107 -0.36 17.04 -5.29
CA GLN A 107 -0.43 18.30 -4.56
C GLN A 107 0.94 18.67 -3.99
N LEU A 108 1.17 19.96 -3.73
CA LEU A 108 2.38 20.42 -3.01
C LEU A 108 2.42 19.88 -1.58
N HIS A 109 1.26 19.77 -0.95
CA HIS A 109 1.09 19.24 0.41
C HIS A 109 0.34 17.93 0.36
N ASN A 110 1.01 16.90 -0.14
CA ASN A 110 0.47 15.54 -0.16
C ASN A 110 0.30 15.00 1.25
N TYR A 111 -0.70 14.15 1.44
CA TYR A 111 -0.92 13.42 2.68
C TYR A 111 -1.38 11.99 2.40
N LEU A 112 -1.21 11.16 3.39
CA LEU A 112 -1.56 9.75 3.40
C LEU A 112 -2.34 9.45 4.68
N THR A 113 -3.43 8.68 4.59
CA THR A 113 -4.20 8.22 5.75
C THR A 113 -4.07 6.70 5.86
N ILE A 114 -3.77 6.23 7.07
CA ILE A 114 -3.67 4.80 7.41
C ILE A 114 -4.80 4.39 8.36
N ASN A 115 -5.19 3.10 8.31
CA ASN A 115 -6.23 2.50 9.15
C ASN A 115 -5.69 2.03 10.52
N ARG A 116 -4.78 2.78 11.10
CA ARG A 116 -4.24 2.57 12.44
C ARG A 116 -4.24 3.90 13.17
N GLY A 117 -4.57 3.86 14.45
CA GLY A 117 -4.68 5.04 15.30
C GLY A 117 -4.12 4.84 16.69
N SER A 118 -4.55 5.67 17.64
CA SER A 118 -4.08 5.61 19.03
C SER A 118 -4.44 4.29 19.72
N VAL A 119 -5.53 3.63 19.32
CA VAL A 119 -5.90 2.31 19.88
C VAL A 119 -4.93 1.20 19.45
N ASP A 120 -4.21 1.40 18.35
CA ASP A 120 -3.18 0.49 17.82
C ASP A 120 -1.77 0.89 18.29
N GLY A 121 -1.64 1.83 19.23
CA GLY A 121 -0.36 2.31 19.74
C GLY A 121 0.38 3.29 18.82
N ILE A 122 -0.31 3.84 17.81
CA ILE A 122 0.30 4.83 16.92
C ILE A 122 0.45 6.17 17.64
N GLN A 123 1.62 6.78 17.46
CA GLN A 123 1.96 8.09 18.03
C GLN A 123 2.44 9.04 16.93
N ARG A 124 2.35 10.32 17.20
CA ARG A 124 2.90 11.37 16.34
C ARG A 124 4.43 11.23 16.27
N GLY A 125 5.02 11.52 15.12
CA GLY A 125 6.47 11.46 14.91
C GLY A 125 6.96 10.09 14.45
N GLN A 126 6.19 9.02 14.59
CA GLN A 126 6.59 7.69 14.14
C GLN A 126 6.82 7.64 12.62
N GLY A 127 7.85 6.91 12.21
CA GLY A 127 8.19 6.70 10.82
C GLY A 127 7.24 5.70 10.13
N ILE A 128 7.02 5.91 8.85
CA ILE A 128 6.26 4.99 7.99
C ILE A 128 7.15 4.52 6.86
N ARG A 129 7.20 3.21 6.67
CA ARG A 129 7.91 2.57 5.57
C ARG A 129 7.02 1.58 4.83
N ASN A 130 7.46 1.10 3.67
CA ASN A 130 6.94 -0.11 3.02
C ASN A 130 8.09 -1.10 2.73
N ALA A 131 7.80 -2.15 1.97
CA ALA A 131 8.84 -3.12 1.57
C ALA A 131 9.98 -2.48 0.78
N ASP A 132 9.69 -1.47 -0.03
CA ASP A 132 10.65 -0.82 -0.93
C ASP A 132 11.49 0.26 -0.21
N GLY A 133 10.95 0.92 0.83
CA GLY A 133 11.68 1.97 1.54
C GLY A 133 10.82 2.90 2.38
N VAL A 134 11.33 4.11 2.61
CA VAL A 134 10.66 5.14 3.41
C VAL A 134 9.42 5.66 2.69
N VAL A 135 8.34 5.88 3.44
CA VAL A 135 7.08 6.46 2.98
C VAL A 135 6.87 7.87 3.55
N GLY A 136 7.01 8.06 4.85
CA GLY A 136 6.73 9.33 5.49
C GLY A 136 6.75 9.27 7.02
N ILE A 137 6.15 10.28 7.66
CA ILE A 137 6.13 10.45 9.12
C ILE A 137 4.70 10.73 9.59
N VAL A 138 4.26 10.11 10.68
CA VAL A 138 2.94 10.33 11.29
C VAL A 138 2.83 11.76 11.81
N ARG A 139 1.85 12.53 11.32
CA ARG A 139 1.63 13.93 11.71
C ARG A 139 0.51 14.10 12.71
N THR A 140 -0.62 13.41 12.49
CA THR A 140 -1.81 13.52 13.33
C THR A 140 -2.37 12.14 13.58
N VAL A 141 -2.73 11.87 14.83
CA VAL A 141 -3.26 10.57 15.24
C VAL A 141 -4.68 10.77 15.76
N GLY A 142 -5.62 10.06 15.14
CA GLY A 142 -6.99 9.90 15.61
C GLY A 142 -7.14 8.57 16.35
N ARG A 143 -8.38 8.24 16.74
CA ARG A 143 -8.65 7.01 17.47
C ARG A 143 -8.36 5.75 16.62
N ASN A 144 -8.86 5.71 15.38
CA ASN A 144 -8.79 4.54 14.49
C ASN A 144 -7.97 4.80 13.21
N TYR A 145 -7.60 6.04 12.95
CA TYR A 145 -6.88 6.46 11.74
C TYR A 145 -5.79 7.45 12.09
N SER A 146 -4.74 7.48 11.27
CA SER A 146 -3.67 8.47 11.39
C SER A 146 -3.37 9.10 10.05
N VAL A 147 -2.99 10.37 10.08
CA VAL A 147 -2.53 11.13 8.92
C VAL A 147 -1.01 11.20 8.93
N VAL A 148 -0.42 10.86 7.80
CA VAL A 148 1.02 10.78 7.56
C VAL A 148 1.41 11.85 6.54
N LEU A 149 2.50 12.54 6.78
CA LEU A 149 3.18 13.36 5.78
C LEU A 149 4.17 12.48 5.01
N PRO A 150 3.91 12.18 3.73
CA PRO A 150 4.84 11.40 2.92
C PRO A 150 6.09 12.22 2.59
N ILE A 151 7.17 11.54 2.20
CA ILE A 151 8.41 12.22 1.74
C ILE A 151 8.21 12.99 0.43
N ILE A 152 7.09 12.79 -0.28
CA ILE A 152 6.62 13.60 -1.41
C ILE A 152 5.70 14.74 -0.94
N ASN A 153 6.10 15.42 0.11
CA ASN A 153 5.46 16.65 0.62
C ASN A 153 6.57 17.69 0.85
N THR A 154 6.34 18.94 0.39
CA THR A 154 7.34 20.00 0.45
C THR A 154 7.74 20.43 1.86
N HIS A 155 6.97 20.03 2.88
CA HIS A 155 7.26 20.29 4.29
C HIS A 155 7.98 19.11 4.98
N THR A 156 8.28 18.05 4.25
CA THR A 156 8.97 16.88 4.82
C THR A 156 10.45 16.94 4.46
N ASN A 157 11.29 16.95 5.49
CA ASN A 157 12.72 16.81 5.38
C ASN A 157 13.14 15.49 5.98
N LEU A 158 13.96 14.72 5.28
CA LEU A 158 14.45 13.44 5.73
C LEU A 158 15.99 13.44 5.73
N SER A 159 16.58 13.15 6.89
CA SER A 159 18.03 12.97 6.98
C SER A 159 18.42 11.62 6.36
N CYS A 160 19.25 11.69 5.35
CA CYS A 160 19.70 10.56 4.56
C CYS A 160 21.21 10.46 4.55
N ARG A 161 21.74 9.28 4.26
CA ARG A 161 23.15 9.06 4.01
C ARG A 161 23.39 8.22 2.74
N PHE A 162 24.57 8.35 2.18
CA PHE A 162 25.04 7.45 1.14
C PHE A 162 25.55 6.16 1.76
N THR A 163 25.16 5.02 1.21
CA THR A 163 25.61 3.70 1.70
C THR A 163 27.12 3.51 1.53
N LYS A 164 27.74 4.18 0.54
CA LYS A 164 29.14 3.97 0.14
C LYS A 164 30.14 4.68 1.04
N ASN A 165 29.83 5.87 1.55
CA ASN A 165 30.80 6.75 2.20
C ASN A 165 30.22 7.51 3.41
N ASP A 166 29.04 7.15 3.88
CA ASP A 166 28.34 7.69 5.04
C ASP A 166 28.11 9.22 5.02
N TYR A 167 28.27 9.88 3.86
CA TYR A 167 27.95 11.30 3.76
C TYR A 167 26.47 11.54 3.95
N ILE A 168 26.15 12.57 4.72
CA ILE A 168 24.80 12.93 5.11
C ILE A 168 24.30 14.04 4.21
N GLY A 169 23.03 14.00 3.88
CA GLY A 169 22.29 15.03 3.18
C GLY A 169 20.84 15.06 3.60
N THR A 170 20.15 16.13 3.24
CA THR A 170 18.73 16.33 3.54
C THR A 170 17.89 16.08 2.29
N LEU A 171 17.04 15.07 2.32
CA LEU A 171 16.11 14.79 1.22
C LEU A 171 14.88 15.69 1.34
N GLN A 172 14.54 16.37 0.27
CA GLN A 172 13.38 17.25 0.13
C GLN A 172 12.67 17.00 -1.20
N TRP A 173 11.36 17.06 -1.20
CA TRP A 173 10.61 16.98 -2.45
C TRP A 173 10.36 18.36 -3.05
N ASP A 174 10.55 18.49 -4.37
CA ASP A 174 10.43 19.76 -5.10
C ASP A 174 9.00 20.12 -5.56
N GLY A 175 8.01 19.30 -5.20
CA GLY A 175 6.61 19.53 -5.54
C GLY A 175 6.20 19.12 -6.96
N LYS A 176 7.05 18.42 -7.73
CA LYS A 176 6.80 18.14 -9.16
C LYS A 176 6.42 16.70 -9.44
N ASP A 177 7.37 15.80 -9.33
CA ASP A 177 7.18 14.39 -9.71
C ASP A 177 7.37 13.49 -8.49
N CYS A 178 6.35 12.73 -8.13
CA CYS A 178 6.38 11.83 -6.97
C CYS A 178 7.39 10.66 -7.07
N ARG A 179 8.07 10.49 -8.22
CA ARG A 179 9.13 9.49 -8.39
C ARG A 179 10.51 10.01 -7.99
N PHE A 180 10.67 11.32 -7.85
CA PHE A 180 11.98 11.97 -7.62
C PHE A 180 11.89 12.92 -6.45
N ALA A 181 13.02 13.06 -5.74
CA ALA A 181 13.23 14.09 -4.74
C ALA A 181 14.62 14.71 -4.94
N GLN A 182 14.92 15.76 -4.21
CA GLN A 182 16.24 16.40 -4.22
C GLN A 182 16.95 16.10 -2.91
N LEU A 183 18.22 15.74 -2.99
CA LEU A 183 19.13 15.64 -1.84
C LEU A 183 19.98 16.90 -1.82
N ALA A 184 19.84 17.68 -0.77
CA ALA A 184 20.57 18.91 -0.48
C ALA A 184 21.67 18.67 0.58
N ASP A 185 22.44 19.70 0.87
CA ASP A 185 23.47 19.76 1.92
C ASP A 185 24.66 18.81 1.71
N VAL A 186 24.88 18.33 0.48
CA VAL A 186 26.05 17.50 0.12
C VAL A 186 27.16 18.40 -0.41
N ALA A 187 28.28 18.48 0.30
CA ALA A 187 29.38 19.40 0.00
C ALA A 187 30.10 19.06 -1.30
N ALA A 188 30.59 20.08 -2.00
CA ALA A 188 31.24 19.99 -3.32
C ALA A 188 32.50 19.08 -3.38
N HIS A 189 33.18 18.90 -2.24
CA HIS A 189 34.36 18.03 -2.17
C HIS A 189 34.04 16.53 -2.11
N MET A 190 32.76 16.18 -1.99
CA MET A 190 32.28 14.79 -1.95
C MET A 190 32.22 14.18 -3.34
N VAL A 191 32.48 12.89 -3.45
CA VAL A 191 32.33 12.15 -4.72
C VAL A 191 30.96 11.51 -4.78
N VAL A 192 30.12 12.05 -5.67
CA VAL A 192 28.75 11.57 -5.89
C VAL A 192 28.62 11.04 -7.31
N ASN A 193 28.20 9.78 -7.43
CA ASN A 193 28.01 9.11 -8.71
C ASN A 193 26.54 8.78 -8.95
N SER A 194 26.10 8.82 -10.22
CA SER A 194 24.81 8.23 -10.59
C SER A 194 24.82 6.74 -10.26
N GLY A 195 23.73 6.24 -9.66
CA GLY A 195 23.62 4.86 -9.17
C GLY A 195 23.97 4.69 -7.68
N ASP A 196 24.52 5.70 -7.00
CA ASP A 196 24.78 5.62 -5.56
C ASP A 196 23.46 5.47 -4.79
N THR A 197 23.43 4.56 -3.81
CA THR A 197 22.25 4.28 -3.00
C THR A 197 22.17 5.19 -1.79
N ILE A 198 20.96 5.70 -1.54
CA ILE A 198 20.62 6.57 -0.42
C ILE A 198 19.74 5.80 0.55
N VAL A 199 20.07 5.86 1.85
CA VAL A 199 19.35 5.23 2.96
C VAL A 199 19.12 6.25 4.08
N THR A 200 18.28 5.92 5.06
CA THR A 200 18.11 6.72 6.27
C THR A 200 19.42 6.80 7.06
N SER A 201 19.72 7.96 7.62
CA SER A 201 20.98 8.21 8.34
C SER A 201 21.03 7.60 9.74
N GLY A 202 19.86 7.31 10.36
CA GLY A 202 19.78 6.92 11.77
C GLY A 202 20.00 8.04 12.78
N LEU A 203 20.22 9.30 12.31
CA LEU A 203 20.41 10.46 13.19
C LEU A 203 19.12 11.02 13.78
N SER A 204 17.98 10.54 13.32
CA SER A 204 16.66 10.92 13.84
C SER A 204 16.02 9.73 14.54
N PRO A 205 15.34 9.91 15.68
CA PRO A 205 14.63 8.83 16.37
C PRO A 205 13.47 8.24 15.55
N VAL A 206 13.10 8.89 14.44
CA VAL A 206 11.97 8.52 13.58
C VAL A 206 12.23 7.25 12.78
N PHE A 207 13.45 7.10 12.26
CA PHE A 207 13.84 5.96 11.44
C PHE A 207 15.17 5.37 11.92
N PRO A 208 15.25 4.05 12.02
CA PRO A 208 16.54 3.41 12.17
C PRO A 208 17.42 3.65 10.94
N GLU A 209 18.70 3.47 11.12
CA GLU A 209 19.67 3.53 10.05
C GLU A 209 19.42 2.45 8.99
N GLY A 210 19.68 2.78 7.72
CA GLY A 210 19.75 1.79 6.64
C GLY A 210 18.42 1.48 5.93
N ILE A 211 17.30 2.15 6.24
CA ILE A 211 16.06 1.98 5.44
C ILE A 211 16.29 2.60 4.05
N PRO A 212 16.03 1.86 2.96
CA PRO A 212 16.18 2.38 1.61
C PRO A 212 15.33 3.62 1.36
N VAL A 213 15.89 4.61 0.68
CA VAL A 213 15.19 5.84 0.27
C VAL A 213 15.14 5.95 -1.25
N GLY A 214 16.28 5.80 -1.92
CA GLY A 214 16.35 5.91 -3.36
C GLY A 214 17.76 5.76 -3.92
N ILE A 215 17.89 6.05 -5.20
CA ILE A 215 19.14 5.99 -5.96
C ILE A 215 19.42 7.35 -6.61
N VAL A 216 20.66 7.79 -6.59
CA VAL A 216 21.09 9.00 -7.30
C VAL A 216 20.84 8.83 -8.79
N GLU A 217 19.97 9.65 -9.35
CA GLU A 217 19.71 9.72 -10.79
C GLU A 217 20.73 10.64 -11.50
N SER A 218 20.96 11.82 -10.93
CA SER A 218 21.94 12.78 -11.42
C SER A 218 22.42 13.70 -10.31
N SER A 219 23.65 14.18 -10.44
CA SER A 219 24.24 15.18 -9.56
C SER A 219 24.78 16.33 -10.39
N ILE A 220 24.50 17.56 -10.00
CA ILE A 220 24.95 18.77 -10.67
C ILE A 220 25.64 19.66 -9.64
N LEU A 221 26.86 20.04 -9.90
CA LEU A 221 27.60 21.08 -9.20
C LEU A 221 27.79 22.23 -10.14
N LYS A 222 27.23 23.39 -9.84
CA LYS A 222 27.47 24.61 -10.64
C LYS A 222 28.74 25.30 -10.19
N ASP A 223 29.39 25.99 -11.13
CA ASP A 223 30.58 26.78 -10.85
C ASP A 223 30.29 27.81 -9.74
N GLY A 224 31.08 27.74 -8.66
CA GLY A 224 30.94 28.61 -7.50
C GLY A 224 29.92 28.17 -6.46
N GLU A 225 29.19 27.08 -6.66
CA GLU A 225 28.32 26.47 -5.60
C GLU A 225 29.17 25.57 -4.68
N SER A 226 28.90 25.66 -3.37
CA SER A 226 29.57 24.83 -2.35
C SER A 226 28.89 23.47 -2.12
N TYR A 227 27.71 23.28 -2.68
CA TYR A 227 26.89 22.09 -2.49
C TYR A 227 26.34 21.55 -3.81
N TYR A 228 26.23 20.23 -3.89
CA TYR A 228 25.58 19.55 -5.01
C TYR A 228 24.07 19.76 -5.00
N ARG A 229 23.48 19.77 -6.19
CA ARG A 229 22.06 19.51 -6.42
C ARG A 229 21.91 18.08 -6.94
N ILE A 230 21.42 17.20 -6.09
CA ILE A 230 21.34 15.77 -6.40
C ILE A 230 19.87 15.40 -6.58
N ARG A 231 19.55 14.85 -7.75
CA ARG A 231 18.24 14.26 -8.02
C ARG A 231 18.27 12.79 -7.64
N VAL A 232 17.35 12.39 -6.76
CA VAL A 232 17.21 11.03 -6.25
C VAL A 232 15.93 10.42 -6.80
N ARG A 233 16.02 9.25 -7.40
CA ARG A 233 14.88 8.44 -7.79
C ARG A 233 14.46 7.61 -6.58
N LEU A 234 13.25 7.83 -6.08
CA LEU A 234 12.73 7.19 -4.91
C LEU A 234 12.45 5.69 -5.17
N HIS A 235 12.72 4.83 -4.19
CA HIS A 235 12.39 3.42 -4.25
C HIS A 235 10.89 3.18 -4.09
N THR A 236 10.24 3.92 -3.18
CA THR A 236 8.81 3.80 -2.90
C THR A 236 7.97 4.28 -4.09
N ASN A 237 7.11 3.39 -4.59
CA ASN A 237 6.13 3.75 -5.61
C ASN A 237 4.83 4.25 -4.97
N PHE A 238 4.72 5.57 -4.82
CA PHE A 238 3.58 6.22 -4.17
C PHE A 238 2.25 5.99 -4.90
N LYS A 239 2.24 5.79 -6.20
CA LYS A 239 1.01 5.52 -6.98
C LYS A 239 0.43 4.12 -6.76
N ARG A 240 1.20 3.19 -6.17
CA ARG A 240 0.77 1.80 -5.94
C ARG A 240 0.81 1.40 -4.47
N LEU A 241 1.00 2.37 -3.57
CA LEU A 241 1.14 2.12 -2.14
C LEU A 241 -0.20 1.67 -1.53
N LYS A 242 -0.25 0.45 -1.01
CA LYS A 242 -1.45 -0.13 -0.40
C LYS A 242 -1.26 -0.50 1.07
N TYR A 243 -0.10 -1.05 1.41
CA TYR A 243 0.26 -1.47 2.76
C TYR A 243 1.55 -0.80 3.17
N VAL A 244 1.64 -0.47 4.43
CA VAL A 244 2.79 0.20 5.05
C VAL A 244 3.04 -0.40 6.43
N GLU A 245 4.21 -0.16 6.98
CA GLU A 245 4.61 -0.53 8.32
C GLU A 245 4.91 0.74 9.10
N VAL A 246 4.34 0.87 10.30
CA VAL A 246 4.66 1.94 11.23
C VAL A 246 5.88 1.51 12.03
N VAL A 247 6.92 2.33 12.04
CA VAL A 247 8.15 2.12 12.80
C VAL A 247 7.93 2.71 14.20
N GLN A 248 7.82 1.84 15.19
CA GLN A 248 7.66 2.22 16.60
C GLN A 248 9.00 2.02 17.30
N ASN A 249 9.67 3.13 17.63
CA ASN A 249 10.89 3.11 18.45
C ASN A 249 10.49 3.34 19.91
N ALA A 250 10.79 2.38 20.79
CA ALA A 250 10.43 2.47 22.21
C ALA A 250 11.06 3.68 22.92
N HIS A 251 12.20 4.17 22.44
CA HIS A 251 12.92 5.31 23.04
C HIS A 251 12.62 6.66 22.35
N GLN A 252 11.75 6.69 21.33
CA GLN A 252 11.46 7.92 20.58
C GLN A 252 10.92 9.04 21.49
N ALA A 253 9.97 8.72 22.36
CA ALA A 253 9.35 9.70 23.26
C ALA A 253 10.36 10.26 24.27
N GLU A 254 11.29 9.44 24.75
CA GLU A 254 12.34 9.88 25.68
C GLU A 254 13.34 10.81 24.98
N LEU A 255 13.76 10.46 23.76
CA LEU A 255 14.67 11.28 22.96
C LEU A 255 14.05 12.64 22.60
N GLU A 256 12.77 12.65 22.16
CA GLU A 256 12.05 13.90 21.88
C GLU A 256 11.88 14.78 23.13
N GLN A 257 11.68 14.18 24.32
CA GLN A 257 11.60 14.95 25.58
C GLN A 257 12.94 15.57 25.96
N LEU A 258 14.05 14.85 25.75
CA LEU A 258 15.39 15.37 26.02
C LEU A 258 15.75 16.50 25.05
N GLU A 259 15.41 16.39 23.77
CA GLU A 259 15.64 17.46 22.78
C GLU A 259 14.80 18.70 23.06
N ASN A 260 13.51 18.54 23.40
CA ASN A 260 12.62 19.68 23.73
C ASN A 260 12.96 20.34 25.10
N GLY A 261 13.72 19.66 25.94
CA GLY A 261 14.19 20.24 27.25
C GLY A 261 15.45 21.09 27.14
N LEU A 262 16.03 21.18 25.93
CA LEU A 262 17.23 22.00 25.65
C LEU A 262 16.89 23.39 25.07
N ASP A 263 15.62 23.63 24.69
CA ASP A 263 15.08 24.91 24.24
C ASP A 263 14.46 25.67 25.41
#